data_eaaac9c3c1ffcdd7f42794abf48e189b
#
_entry.id   eaaac9c3c1ffcdd7f42794abf48e189b
#
_cell.length_a   1.000
_cell.length_b   1.000
_cell.length_c   1.000
_cell.angle_alpha   90.00
_cell.angle_beta   90.00
_cell.angle_gamma   90.00
#
_symmetry.space_group_name_H-M   'P 1'
#
loop_
_entity.id
_entity.type
_entity.pdbx_description
1 polymer ?
#
loop_
_entity_poly.entity_id
_entity_poly.type
_entity_poly.pdbx_seq_one_letter_code
_entity_poly.pdbx_strand_id
1 'polypeptide(L)'
;SGLNSTGGAINPDKSRWILASYEWINGLWRYSPQPEIEMTIPLPDGTRAPISNGQVKTAEKSLGVWSAIDGIDSKHIEENVTGKTANWINRMRNAHLPARLGWIAYRFKLWAGIRYGIATLAIPLAESRRILQTENFQCLSLLGINRNVKREWRTLHRAFGGIGLFSFSVEQTIGMINMLIQHYGAGTTLARKITASLEALQLEIGCVGSPFAENYDELHLLATACWTKSLWERLHYYKFKIHLDYPLLPLPRKCDALVVRLFWDAGYRGQQLQALNRCRLALKLLFLSDIATACGRFINITLVLQPAPQAKSVSSFVFPNERPSQNDWRLWLEFWTAFAGPGWSLRHPLGIWEHPTHRRWDWFYDARDDLLIHSGRDGGIFAYSRPCE
;
A
#
# COMPACT_ATOMS: atom_id res chain seq x y z
N SER A 1 31.82 9.07 5.50
CA SER A 1 30.48 9.19 4.90
C SER A 1 30.60 9.73 3.48
N GLY A 2 29.75 9.26 2.53
CA GLY A 2 29.85 9.61 1.11
C GLY A 2 29.72 11.11 0.79
N LEU A 3 29.17 11.92 1.70
CA LEU A 3 29.05 13.38 1.53
C LEU A 3 30.41 14.08 1.64
N ASN A 4 31.29 13.64 2.53
CA ASN A 4 32.60 14.24 2.68
C ASN A 4 33.52 13.98 1.47
N SER A 5 33.32 12.87 0.77
CA SER A 5 34.07 12.56 -0.45
C SER A 5 33.68 13.40 -1.67
N THR A 6 32.53 14.04 -1.64
CA THR A 6 32.02 14.93 -2.71
C THR A 6 32.15 16.40 -2.38
N GLY A 7 32.73 16.77 -1.22
CA GLY A 7 32.81 18.15 -0.75
C GLY A 7 31.45 18.75 -0.29
N GLY A 8 30.43 17.90 -0.16
CA GLY A 8 29.12 18.30 0.34
C GLY A 8 29.08 18.41 1.87
N ALA A 9 28.32 19.37 2.39
CA ALA A 9 28.05 19.50 3.80
C ALA A 9 26.53 19.47 4.06
N ILE A 10 26.15 18.86 5.20
CA ILE A 10 24.78 18.89 5.67
C ILE A 10 24.50 20.27 6.27
N ASN A 11 23.44 20.92 5.82
CA ASN A 11 23.02 22.21 6.43
C ASN A 11 22.10 21.90 7.63
N PRO A 12 22.50 22.23 8.88
CA PRO A 12 21.74 21.95 10.09
C PRO A 12 20.34 22.57 10.08
N ASP A 13 20.22 23.82 9.62
CA ASP A 13 18.95 24.56 9.60
C ASP A 13 17.89 23.96 8.66
N LYS A 14 18.38 23.23 7.65
CA LYS A 14 17.53 22.53 6.65
C LYS A 14 17.37 21.06 6.93
N SER A 15 18.06 20.54 7.94
CA SER A 15 18.04 19.12 8.31
C SER A 15 17.11 18.90 9.50
N ARG A 16 16.38 17.80 9.46
CA ARG A 16 15.50 17.38 10.54
C ARG A 16 15.66 15.89 10.77
N TRP A 17 15.44 15.45 11.98
CA TRP A 17 15.33 14.03 12.27
C TRP A 17 13.95 13.70 12.81
N ILE A 18 13.45 12.51 12.52
CA ILE A 18 12.16 12.02 12.97
C ILE A 18 12.31 10.56 13.33
N LEU A 19 11.84 10.18 14.50
CA LEU A 19 11.74 8.79 14.94
C LEU A 19 10.32 8.29 14.74
N ALA A 20 10.13 7.41 13.77
CA ALA A 20 8.86 6.72 13.59
C ALA A 20 8.81 5.46 14.46
N SER A 21 8.25 5.58 15.65
CA SER A 21 7.97 4.47 16.55
C SER A 21 6.48 4.38 16.86
N TYR A 22 6.05 3.22 17.30
CA TYR A 22 4.64 2.92 17.49
C TYR A 22 4.38 2.38 18.89
N GLU A 23 3.24 2.76 19.45
CA GLU A 23 2.71 2.22 20.69
C GLU A 23 1.28 1.72 20.48
N TRP A 24 0.89 0.73 21.28
CA TRP A 24 -0.43 0.13 21.23
C TRP A 24 -1.34 0.77 22.27
N ILE A 25 -2.29 1.62 21.84
CA ILE A 25 -3.21 2.33 22.73
C ILE A 25 -4.66 1.99 22.34
N ASN A 26 -5.43 1.50 23.30
CA ASN A 26 -6.86 1.23 23.14
C ASN A 26 -7.20 0.36 21.89
N GLY A 27 -6.40 -0.65 21.65
CA GLY A 27 -6.64 -1.57 20.52
C GLY A 27 -6.16 -1.06 19.16
N LEU A 28 -5.49 0.07 19.08
CA LEU A 28 -4.98 0.67 17.85
C LEU A 28 -3.48 0.98 17.97
N TRP A 29 -2.76 0.81 16.86
CA TRP A 29 -1.40 1.32 16.73
C TRP A 29 -1.42 2.83 16.52
N ARG A 30 -0.67 3.55 17.34
CA ARG A 30 -0.47 4.99 17.23
C ARG A 30 1.01 5.30 17.17
N TYR A 31 1.36 6.38 16.51
CA TYR A 31 2.73 6.88 16.60
C TYR A 31 3.04 7.32 18.02
N SER A 32 4.16 6.85 18.55
CA SER A 32 4.65 7.29 19.85
C SER A 32 5.03 8.78 19.80
N PRO A 33 4.91 9.51 20.90
CA PRO A 33 5.46 10.84 21.01
C PRO A 33 6.95 10.86 20.66
N GLN A 34 7.41 11.96 20.04
CA GLN A 34 8.83 12.10 19.74
C GLN A 34 9.62 12.22 21.06
N PRO A 35 10.74 11.49 21.20
CA PRO A 35 11.58 11.61 22.38
C PRO A 35 12.27 12.98 22.41
N GLU A 36 12.44 13.53 23.61
CA GLU A 36 13.24 14.73 23.87
C GLU A 36 14.75 14.40 23.82
N ILE A 37 15.24 14.09 22.62
CA ILE A 37 16.65 13.78 22.39
C ILE A 37 17.24 14.86 21.49
N GLU A 38 18.37 15.42 21.90
CA GLU A 38 19.13 16.33 21.06
C GLU A 38 20.03 15.54 20.11
N MET A 39 19.73 15.64 18.81
CA MET A 39 20.58 15.05 17.75
C MET A 39 21.48 16.12 17.17
N THR A 40 22.77 15.81 17.03
CA THR A 40 23.76 16.73 16.46
C THR A 40 24.42 16.10 15.23
N ILE A 41 24.81 16.95 14.28
CA ILE A 41 25.61 16.56 13.11
C ILE A 41 26.97 17.25 13.15
N PRO A 42 28.03 16.58 12.69
CA PRO A 42 29.35 17.20 12.57
C PRO A 42 29.37 18.20 11.41
N LEU A 43 29.94 19.36 11.65
CA LEU A 43 30.19 20.40 10.64
C LEU A 43 31.59 20.21 10.03
N PRO A 44 31.89 20.86 8.88
CA PRO A 44 33.18 20.78 8.23
C PRO A 44 34.34 21.33 9.07
N ASP A 45 34.08 22.21 10.01
CA ASP A 45 35.03 22.82 10.94
C ASP A 45 35.34 21.94 12.17
N GLY A 46 34.73 20.74 12.24
CA GLY A 46 34.86 19.80 13.35
C GLY A 46 33.93 20.08 14.53
N THR A 47 33.17 21.17 14.53
CA THR A 47 32.15 21.44 15.54
C THR A 47 30.89 20.60 15.31
N ARG A 48 29.98 20.57 16.25
CA ARG A 48 28.70 19.88 16.13
C ARG A 48 27.54 20.87 16.23
N ALA A 49 26.60 20.78 15.31
CA ALA A 49 25.40 21.58 15.33
C ALA A 49 24.16 20.72 15.62
N PRO A 50 23.22 21.21 16.45
CA PRO A 50 21.96 20.52 16.67
C PRO A 50 21.11 20.54 15.41
N ILE A 51 20.33 19.48 15.20
CA ILE A 51 19.30 19.42 14.17
C ILE A 51 17.93 19.30 14.83
N SER A 52 16.96 20.02 14.26
CA SER A 52 15.63 20.10 14.87
C SER A 52 14.90 18.77 14.78
N ASN A 53 14.12 18.46 15.81
CA ASN A 53 13.21 17.33 15.84
C ASN A 53 11.94 17.66 15.03
N GLY A 54 11.60 16.81 14.09
CA GLY A 54 10.34 16.86 13.33
C GLY A 54 9.29 15.92 13.93
N GLN A 55 8.03 16.17 13.63
CA GLN A 55 6.94 15.30 14.05
C GLN A 55 6.48 14.40 12.89
N VAL A 56 6.12 13.14 13.19
CA VAL A 56 5.69 12.15 12.19
C VAL A 56 4.53 12.64 11.32
N LYS A 57 3.56 13.35 11.93
CA LYS A 57 2.35 13.85 11.26
C LYS A 57 2.54 15.22 10.61
N THR A 58 3.68 15.86 10.78
CA THR A 58 3.95 17.16 10.19
C THR A 58 4.63 16.98 8.84
N ALA A 59 3.98 17.49 7.79
CA ALA A 59 4.57 17.44 6.46
C ALA A 59 5.77 18.40 6.36
N GLU A 60 6.88 17.86 5.92
CA GLU A 60 8.13 18.58 5.68
C GLU A 60 8.40 18.68 4.17
N LYS A 61 9.01 19.79 3.75
CA LYS A 61 9.33 20.00 2.36
C LYS A 61 10.70 19.44 2.00
N SER A 62 10.72 18.40 1.17
CA SER A 62 11.94 17.81 0.63
C SER A 62 11.93 17.86 -0.88
N LEU A 63 12.97 18.45 -1.50
CA LEU A 63 13.11 18.59 -2.96
C LEU A 63 11.86 19.12 -3.66
N GLY A 64 11.13 20.03 -3.00
CA GLY A 64 9.91 20.64 -3.55
C GLY A 64 8.62 19.87 -3.31
N VAL A 65 8.68 18.67 -2.71
CA VAL A 65 7.51 17.89 -2.31
C VAL A 65 7.29 18.03 -0.81
N TRP A 66 6.06 18.28 -0.40
CA TRP A 66 5.65 18.20 0.99
C TRP A 66 5.23 16.73 1.26
N SER A 67 5.84 16.13 2.25
CA SER A 67 5.52 14.75 2.66
C SER A 67 5.57 14.63 4.17
N ALA A 68 4.63 13.87 4.73
CA ALA A 68 4.65 13.43 6.11
C ALA A 68 4.97 11.92 6.17
N ILE A 69 5.54 11.45 7.27
CA ILE A 69 5.89 10.03 7.42
C ILE A 69 4.63 9.15 7.47
N ASP A 70 3.54 9.69 8.00
CA ASP A 70 2.24 9.01 8.04
C ASP A 70 1.52 8.94 6.68
N GLY A 71 2.11 9.51 5.61
CA GLY A 71 1.57 9.51 4.26
C GLY A 71 0.45 10.51 4.01
N ILE A 72 0.22 11.47 4.92
CA ILE A 72 -0.80 12.52 4.71
C ILE A 72 -0.27 13.56 3.71
N ASP A 73 -0.93 13.63 2.55
CA ASP A 73 -0.52 14.44 1.40
C ASP A 73 -1.22 15.81 1.31
N SER A 74 -2.10 16.13 2.25
CA SER A 74 -2.96 17.33 2.21
C SER A 74 -2.17 18.63 2.04
N LYS A 75 -1.06 18.78 2.77
CA LYS A 75 -0.22 19.98 2.68
C LYS A 75 0.45 20.14 1.30
N HIS A 76 0.80 19.05 0.64
CA HIS A 76 1.32 19.14 -0.74
C HIS A 76 0.25 19.66 -1.72
N ILE A 77 -0.98 19.19 -1.56
CA ILE A 77 -2.10 19.63 -2.38
C ILE A 77 -2.37 21.12 -2.14
N GLU A 78 -2.47 21.53 -0.88
CA GLU A 78 -2.75 22.89 -0.48
C GLU A 78 -1.67 23.87 -0.98
N GLU A 79 -0.40 23.60 -0.70
CA GLU A 79 0.71 24.51 -0.98
C GLU A 79 1.18 24.45 -2.45
N ASN A 80 1.40 23.25 -2.97
CA ASN A 80 2.02 23.09 -4.28
C ASN A 80 1.02 22.98 -5.43
N VAL A 81 -0.20 22.55 -5.18
CA VAL A 81 -1.20 22.37 -6.24
C VAL A 81 -2.16 23.54 -6.25
N THR A 82 -3.02 23.67 -5.26
CA THR A 82 -4.07 24.71 -5.23
C THR A 82 -3.47 26.09 -4.98
N GLY A 83 -2.55 26.25 -4.04
CA GLY A 83 -1.90 27.52 -3.72
C GLY A 83 -1.09 28.09 -4.89
N LYS A 84 -0.27 27.26 -5.55
CA LYS A 84 0.46 27.71 -6.76
C LYS A 84 -0.48 28.06 -7.90
N THR A 85 -1.58 27.29 -8.07
CA THR A 85 -2.56 27.58 -9.13
C THR A 85 -3.29 28.88 -8.86
N ALA A 86 -3.73 29.12 -7.63
CA ALA A 86 -4.37 30.38 -7.24
C ALA A 86 -3.45 31.60 -7.45
N ASN A 87 -2.19 31.48 -7.01
CA ASN A 87 -1.18 32.53 -7.25
C ASN A 87 -0.95 32.78 -8.74
N TRP A 88 -0.88 31.72 -9.55
CA TRP A 88 -0.73 31.85 -10.99
C TRP A 88 -1.95 32.57 -11.62
N ILE A 89 -3.17 32.18 -11.24
CA ILE A 89 -4.40 32.82 -11.71
C ILE A 89 -4.40 34.32 -11.40
N ASN A 90 -4.04 34.72 -10.18
CA ASN A 90 -3.99 36.11 -9.77
C ASN A 90 -2.95 36.92 -10.58
N ARG A 91 -1.75 36.34 -10.78
CA ARG A 91 -0.72 36.98 -11.62
C ARG A 91 -1.17 37.15 -13.07
N MET A 92 -1.83 36.12 -13.62
CA MET A 92 -2.35 36.17 -15.00
C MET A 92 -3.45 37.20 -15.18
N ARG A 93 -4.33 37.39 -14.20
CA ARG A 93 -5.37 38.42 -14.21
C ARG A 93 -4.75 39.82 -14.26
N ASN A 94 -3.70 40.07 -13.48
CA ASN A 94 -3.03 41.34 -13.40
C ASN A 94 -2.12 41.63 -14.63
N ALA A 95 -1.64 40.57 -15.28
CA ALA A 95 -0.70 40.70 -16.40
C ALA A 95 -1.39 41.00 -17.74
N HIS A 96 -2.71 40.85 -17.85
CA HIS A 96 -3.51 41.10 -19.07
C HIS A 96 -2.91 40.49 -20.35
N LEU A 97 -2.36 39.27 -20.25
CA LEU A 97 -1.68 38.59 -21.36
C LEU A 97 -2.68 38.15 -22.45
N PRO A 98 -2.31 38.22 -23.73
CA PRO A 98 -3.06 37.59 -24.79
C PRO A 98 -3.23 36.07 -24.55
N ALA A 99 -4.38 35.50 -24.95
CA ALA A 99 -4.72 34.11 -24.71
C ALA A 99 -3.61 33.11 -25.14
N ARG A 100 -2.92 33.41 -26.27
CA ARG A 100 -1.80 32.58 -26.74
C ARG A 100 -0.67 32.49 -25.71
N LEU A 101 -0.29 33.61 -25.11
CA LEU A 101 0.74 33.63 -24.06
C LEU A 101 0.23 33.03 -22.77
N GLY A 102 -1.07 33.18 -22.46
CA GLY A 102 -1.74 32.49 -21.38
C GLY A 102 -1.58 30.94 -21.47
N TRP A 103 -1.78 30.40 -22.67
CA TRP A 103 -1.58 28.96 -22.91
C TRP A 103 -0.14 28.48 -22.71
N ILE A 104 0.84 29.28 -23.16
CA ILE A 104 2.26 28.97 -22.93
C ILE A 104 2.56 29.00 -21.44
N ALA A 105 2.12 30.03 -20.72
CA ALA A 105 2.31 30.13 -19.28
C ALA A 105 1.60 29.01 -18.53
N TYR A 106 0.39 28.60 -18.94
CA TYR A 106 -0.34 27.48 -18.36
C TYR A 106 0.44 26.17 -18.46
N ARG A 107 0.95 25.84 -19.67
CA ARG A 107 1.62 24.55 -19.91
C ARG A 107 3.02 24.50 -19.32
N PHE A 108 3.82 25.54 -19.54
CA PHE A 108 5.25 25.52 -19.25
C PHE A 108 5.61 26.13 -17.89
N LYS A 109 4.74 26.93 -17.29
CA LYS A 109 4.98 27.53 -15.98
C LYS A 109 4.13 26.88 -14.89
N LEU A 110 2.81 26.86 -15.07
CA LEU A 110 1.90 26.33 -14.06
C LEU A 110 2.04 24.80 -13.94
N TRP A 111 1.76 24.09 -15.05
CA TRP A 111 1.79 22.62 -15.01
C TRP A 111 3.17 22.04 -14.76
N ALA A 112 4.21 22.60 -15.31
CA ALA A 112 5.57 22.16 -15.00
C ALA A 112 5.88 22.28 -13.51
N GLY A 113 5.35 23.32 -12.83
CA GLY A 113 5.53 23.53 -11.40
C GLY A 113 4.65 22.66 -10.49
N ILE A 114 3.49 22.19 -10.99
CA ILE A 114 2.54 21.35 -10.24
C ILE A 114 2.86 19.87 -10.45
N ARG A 115 3.17 19.47 -11.68
CA ARG A 115 3.33 18.07 -12.07
C ARG A 115 4.40 17.33 -11.28
N TYR A 116 5.38 18.06 -10.79
CA TYR A 116 6.42 17.49 -9.93
C TYR A 116 5.82 17.05 -8.59
N GLY A 117 6.00 15.80 -8.25
CA GLY A 117 5.55 15.22 -6.98
C GLY A 117 4.11 14.67 -6.96
N ILE A 118 3.23 15.00 -7.91
CA ILE A 118 1.85 14.49 -7.86
C ILE A 118 1.76 12.96 -7.99
N ALA A 119 2.72 12.33 -8.65
CA ALA A 119 2.77 10.88 -8.82
C ALA A 119 3.08 10.12 -7.51
N THR A 120 3.67 10.79 -6.52
CA THR A 120 4.01 10.17 -5.23
C THR A 120 2.86 10.20 -4.23
N LEU A 121 1.80 10.97 -4.52
CA LEU A 121 0.67 11.16 -3.60
C LEU A 121 -0.26 9.94 -3.60
N ALA A 122 -0.69 9.53 -2.41
CA ALA A 122 -1.61 8.40 -2.21
C ALA A 122 -3.07 8.86 -2.03
N ILE A 123 -3.56 9.73 -2.91
CA ILE A 123 -4.88 10.35 -2.82
C ILE A 123 -5.94 9.42 -3.40
N PRO A 124 -7.11 9.22 -2.75
CA PRO A 124 -8.24 8.52 -3.34
C PRO A 124 -8.69 9.17 -4.66
N LEU A 125 -9.12 8.37 -5.62
CA LEU A 125 -9.52 8.87 -6.94
C LEU A 125 -10.65 9.90 -6.87
N ALA A 126 -11.64 9.68 -6.00
CA ALA A 126 -12.76 10.60 -5.83
C ALA A 126 -12.31 12.00 -5.40
N GLU A 127 -11.34 12.09 -4.49
CA GLU A 127 -10.73 13.34 -4.06
C GLU A 127 -9.87 13.94 -5.18
N SER A 128 -8.98 13.15 -5.78
CA SER A 128 -8.12 13.55 -6.89
C SER A 128 -8.90 14.17 -8.06
N ARG A 129 -10.11 13.68 -8.33
CA ARG A 129 -11.01 14.23 -9.36
C ARG A 129 -11.61 15.59 -9.01
N ARG A 130 -11.63 15.96 -7.75
CA ARG A 130 -12.15 17.26 -7.28
C ARG A 130 -11.06 18.35 -7.28
N ILE A 131 -9.80 17.94 -7.11
CA ILE A 131 -8.66 18.85 -7.10
C ILE A 131 -8.61 19.64 -8.42
N LEU A 132 -8.38 20.92 -8.35
CA LEU A 132 -8.28 21.89 -9.46
C LEU A 132 -9.56 22.08 -10.29
N GLN A 133 -10.73 21.61 -9.87
CA GLN A 133 -11.95 21.84 -10.65
C GLN A 133 -12.33 23.31 -10.72
N THR A 134 -12.31 24.00 -9.58
CA THR A 134 -12.62 25.41 -9.46
C THR A 134 -11.57 26.27 -10.16
N GLU A 135 -10.30 25.95 -9.95
CA GLU A 135 -9.16 26.65 -10.55
C GLU A 135 -9.15 26.50 -12.07
N ASN A 136 -9.39 25.30 -12.58
CA ASN A 136 -9.53 25.06 -14.01
C ASN A 136 -10.67 25.88 -14.63
N PHE A 137 -11.79 26.01 -13.92
CA PHE A 137 -12.87 26.89 -14.37
C PHE A 137 -12.44 28.36 -14.44
N GLN A 138 -11.69 28.82 -13.46
CA GLN A 138 -11.15 30.20 -13.46
C GLN A 138 -10.10 30.45 -14.55
N CYS A 139 -9.34 29.39 -14.93
CA CYS A 139 -8.36 29.48 -16.01
C CYS A 139 -8.99 29.70 -17.39
N LEU A 140 -10.24 29.26 -17.62
CA LEU A 140 -10.86 29.33 -18.97
C LEU A 140 -10.82 30.73 -19.59
N SER A 141 -11.27 31.75 -18.87
CA SER A 141 -11.29 33.13 -19.39
C SER A 141 -9.88 33.67 -19.65
N LEU A 142 -8.89 33.30 -18.83
CA LEU A 142 -7.49 33.67 -19.00
C LEU A 142 -6.86 33.05 -20.25
N LEU A 143 -7.42 31.93 -20.69
CA LEU A 143 -6.99 31.19 -21.88
C LEU A 143 -7.83 31.50 -23.12
N GLY A 144 -8.71 32.53 -23.05
CA GLY A 144 -9.60 32.93 -24.14
C GLY A 144 -10.75 31.95 -24.40
N ILE A 145 -11.15 31.15 -23.41
CA ILE A 145 -12.19 30.16 -23.53
C ILE A 145 -13.45 30.61 -22.81
N ASN A 146 -14.61 30.44 -23.46
CA ASN A 146 -15.90 30.68 -22.84
C ASN A 146 -16.13 29.78 -21.65
N ARG A 147 -16.62 30.32 -20.53
CA ARG A 147 -16.90 29.56 -19.30
C ARG A 147 -18.03 28.55 -19.44
N ASN A 148 -18.93 28.73 -20.42
CA ASN A 148 -20.08 27.83 -20.65
C ASN A 148 -19.70 26.51 -21.33
N VAL A 149 -18.43 26.28 -21.62
CA VAL A 149 -17.98 24.99 -22.16
C VAL A 149 -18.23 23.87 -21.14
N LYS A 150 -18.85 22.79 -21.60
CA LYS A 150 -19.10 21.59 -20.78
C LYS A 150 -17.81 21.05 -20.19
N ARG A 151 -17.91 20.50 -18.97
CA ARG A 151 -16.75 20.05 -18.20
C ARG A 151 -15.92 19.00 -18.93
N GLU A 152 -16.56 18.07 -19.60
CA GLU A 152 -15.94 16.97 -20.33
C GLU A 152 -15.03 17.49 -21.45
N TRP A 153 -15.47 18.52 -22.17
CA TRP A 153 -14.69 19.15 -23.23
C TRP A 153 -13.45 19.89 -22.74
N ARG A 154 -13.46 20.36 -21.48
CA ARG A 154 -12.33 21.12 -20.93
C ARG A 154 -11.07 20.27 -20.84
N THR A 155 -11.20 19.02 -20.40
CA THR A 155 -10.08 18.11 -20.18
C THR A 155 -9.87 17.12 -21.32
N LEU A 156 -10.81 17.01 -22.26
CA LEU A 156 -10.65 16.16 -23.44
C LEU A 156 -9.44 16.64 -24.26
N HIS A 157 -8.62 15.68 -24.69
CA HIS A 157 -7.42 15.98 -25.48
C HIS A 157 -7.76 16.64 -26.80
N ARG A 158 -6.90 17.56 -27.26
CA ARG A 158 -7.13 18.33 -28.49
C ARG A 158 -7.27 17.48 -29.74
N ALA A 159 -6.58 16.36 -29.83
CA ALA A 159 -6.71 15.40 -30.92
C ALA A 159 -8.15 14.87 -31.10
N PHE A 160 -8.97 14.93 -30.04
CA PHE A 160 -10.38 14.53 -30.05
C PHE A 160 -11.33 15.75 -30.03
N GLY A 161 -10.85 16.92 -30.42
CA GLY A 161 -11.65 18.15 -30.47
C GLY A 161 -11.86 18.85 -29.12
N GLY A 162 -11.22 18.38 -28.06
CA GLY A 162 -11.29 18.99 -26.73
C GLY A 162 -10.39 20.22 -26.56
N ILE A 163 -10.51 20.90 -25.44
CA ILE A 163 -9.71 22.10 -25.11
C ILE A 163 -8.30 21.70 -24.66
N GLY A 164 -8.15 20.54 -24.02
CA GLY A 164 -6.88 20.02 -23.57
C GLY A 164 -6.33 20.73 -22.32
N LEU A 165 -7.22 21.10 -21.39
CA LEU A 165 -6.79 21.42 -20.04
C LEU A 165 -6.37 20.11 -19.34
N PHE A 166 -5.37 20.19 -18.51
CA PHE A 166 -4.92 19.03 -17.75
C PHE A 166 -5.92 18.66 -16.65
N SER A 167 -6.23 17.38 -16.55
CA SER A 167 -6.96 16.82 -15.43
C SER A 167 -5.97 16.32 -14.37
N PHE A 168 -6.07 16.82 -13.14
CA PHE A 168 -5.18 16.41 -12.06
C PHE A 168 -5.19 14.88 -11.87
N SER A 169 -6.37 14.26 -11.81
CA SER A 169 -6.48 12.81 -11.60
C SER A 169 -5.90 11.98 -12.75
N VAL A 170 -6.03 12.44 -13.99
CA VAL A 170 -5.46 11.74 -15.16
C VAL A 170 -3.94 11.86 -15.17
N GLU A 171 -3.40 13.08 -14.98
CA GLU A 171 -1.96 13.33 -14.93
C GLU A 171 -1.30 12.59 -13.76
N GLN A 172 -1.96 12.54 -12.60
CA GLN A 172 -1.50 11.76 -11.46
C GLN A 172 -1.44 10.27 -11.81
N THR A 173 -2.51 9.74 -12.43
CA THR A 173 -2.56 8.32 -12.82
C THR A 173 -1.45 7.97 -13.80
N ILE A 174 -1.23 8.80 -14.83
CA ILE A 174 -0.14 8.62 -15.80
C ILE A 174 1.22 8.65 -15.08
N GLY A 175 1.40 9.61 -14.16
CA GLY A 175 2.62 9.71 -13.38
C GLY A 175 2.88 8.48 -12.50
N MET A 176 1.84 7.94 -11.84
CA MET A 176 1.94 6.72 -11.02
C MET A 176 2.27 5.49 -11.88
N ILE A 177 1.62 5.33 -13.04
CA ILE A 177 1.93 4.24 -13.98
C ILE A 177 3.38 4.33 -14.47
N ASN A 178 3.83 5.52 -14.87
CA ASN A 178 5.21 5.73 -15.30
C ASN A 178 6.21 5.41 -14.19
N MET A 179 5.91 5.83 -12.95
CA MET A 179 6.75 5.51 -11.78
C MET A 179 6.84 4.00 -11.55
N LEU A 180 5.71 3.29 -11.64
CA LEU A 180 5.70 1.84 -11.53
C LEU A 180 6.57 1.19 -12.63
N ILE A 181 6.35 1.53 -13.90
CA ILE A 181 7.07 0.94 -15.04
C ILE A 181 8.57 1.23 -14.97
N GLN A 182 8.97 2.44 -14.59
CA GLN A 182 10.39 2.83 -14.55
C GLN A 182 11.15 2.19 -13.38
N HIS A 183 10.48 1.90 -12.27
CA HIS A 183 11.16 1.47 -11.06
C HIS A 183 10.91 0.01 -10.69
N TYR A 184 9.78 -0.59 -11.10
CA TYR A 184 9.51 -2.00 -10.79
C TYR A 184 10.61 -2.90 -11.40
N GLY A 185 11.22 -3.73 -10.58
CA GLY A 185 12.33 -4.60 -11.00
C GLY A 185 13.70 -3.95 -11.18
N ALA A 186 13.82 -2.62 -11.01
CA ALA A 186 15.07 -1.88 -11.30
C ALA A 186 16.17 -2.00 -10.23
N GLY A 187 16.00 -2.78 -9.16
CA GLY A 187 17.00 -2.98 -8.09
C GLY A 187 17.25 -1.76 -7.18
N THR A 188 16.58 -0.64 -7.41
CA THR A 188 16.73 0.60 -6.63
C THR A 188 16.02 0.53 -5.28
N THR A 189 16.33 1.45 -4.35
CA THR A 189 15.59 1.57 -3.08
C THR A 189 14.10 1.83 -3.29
N LEU A 190 13.74 2.63 -4.29
CA LEU A 190 12.33 2.88 -4.64
C LEU A 190 11.67 1.62 -5.19
N ALA A 191 12.36 0.86 -6.04
CA ALA A 191 11.88 -0.42 -6.53
C ALA A 191 11.53 -1.37 -5.38
N ARG A 192 12.46 -1.52 -4.40
CA ARG A 192 12.21 -2.36 -3.21
C ARG A 192 10.99 -1.90 -2.40
N LYS A 193 10.78 -0.59 -2.25
CA LYS A 193 9.59 -0.04 -1.57
C LYS A 193 8.30 -0.34 -2.33
N ILE A 194 8.31 -0.21 -3.66
CA ILE A 194 7.15 -0.55 -4.51
C ILE A 194 6.84 -2.06 -4.39
N THR A 195 7.84 -2.92 -4.50
CA THR A 195 7.69 -4.37 -4.35
C THR A 195 7.13 -4.73 -2.98
N ALA A 196 7.70 -4.20 -1.90
CA ALA A 196 7.20 -4.44 -0.53
C ALA A 196 5.75 -3.95 -0.35
N SER A 197 5.37 -2.82 -0.96
CA SER A 197 3.99 -2.32 -0.93
C SER A 197 3.02 -3.20 -1.73
N LEU A 198 3.46 -3.78 -2.85
CA LEU A 198 2.68 -4.75 -3.61
C LEU A 198 2.52 -6.08 -2.86
N GLU A 199 3.58 -6.56 -2.22
CA GLU A 199 3.54 -7.76 -1.38
C GLU A 199 2.62 -7.57 -0.17
N ALA A 200 2.67 -6.40 0.48
CA ALA A 200 1.76 -6.07 1.56
C ALA A 200 0.31 -6.07 1.08
N LEU A 201 0.02 -5.44 -0.07
CA LEU A 201 -1.31 -5.44 -0.67
C LEU A 201 -1.77 -6.86 -1.04
N GLN A 202 -0.87 -7.69 -1.60
CA GLN A 202 -1.13 -9.10 -1.89
C GLN A 202 -1.55 -9.89 -0.63
N LEU A 203 -0.83 -9.68 0.47
CA LEU A 203 -1.16 -10.31 1.76
C LEU A 203 -2.49 -9.80 2.31
N GLU A 204 -2.76 -8.50 2.21
CA GLU A 204 -4.01 -7.90 2.69
C GLU A 204 -5.24 -8.44 1.98
N ILE A 205 -5.22 -8.46 0.64
CA ILE A 205 -6.36 -8.95 -0.15
C ILE A 205 -6.38 -10.48 -0.30
N GLY A 206 -5.29 -11.16 0.05
CA GLY A 206 -5.19 -12.61 -0.01
C GLY A 206 -5.24 -13.16 -1.43
N CYS A 207 -4.38 -12.69 -2.33
CA CYS A 207 -4.27 -13.21 -3.69
C CYS A 207 -2.91 -13.90 -3.93
N VAL A 208 -2.84 -14.77 -4.91
CA VAL A 208 -1.60 -15.51 -5.26
C VAL A 208 -0.73 -14.78 -6.28
N GLY A 209 -1.32 -13.89 -7.06
CA GLY A 209 -0.64 -13.17 -8.14
C GLY A 209 -0.56 -11.68 -7.90
N SER A 210 -0.42 -10.93 -9.00
CA SER A 210 -0.42 -9.48 -8.95
C SER A 210 -1.74 -8.93 -8.41
N PRO A 211 -1.72 -8.09 -7.36
CA PRO A 211 -2.93 -7.44 -6.86
C PRO A 211 -3.69 -6.64 -7.92
N PHE A 212 -3.00 -6.13 -8.94
CA PHE A 212 -3.62 -5.36 -10.01
C PHE A 212 -4.45 -6.21 -10.99
N ALA A 213 -4.30 -7.53 -10.96
CA ALA A 213 -5.12 -8.46 -11.74
C ALA A 213 -6.46 -8.79 -11.07
N GLU A 214 -6.57 -8.53 -9.76
CA GLU A 214 -7.77 -8.82 -8.98
C GLU A 214 -8.86 -7.75 -9.16
N ASN A 215 -10.11 -8.13 -8.88
CA ASN A 215 -11.24 -7.22 -8.97
C ASN A 215 -11.23 -6.22 -7.81
N TYR A 216 -11.03 -4.94 -8.11
CA TYR A 216 -11.00 -3.86 -7.12
C TYR A 216 -12.31 -3.75 -6.34
N ASP A 217 -13.47 -3.81 -7.02
CA ASP A 217 -14.79 -3.64 -6.39
C ASP A 217 -15.07 -4.71 -5.34
N GLU A 218 -14.48 -5.89 -5.50
CA GLU A 218 -14.65 -7.01 -4.57
C GLU A 218 -13.74 -6.91 -3.35
N LEU A 219 -12.48 -6.51 -3.54
CA LEU A 219 -11.43 -6.71 -2.55
C LEU A 219 -10.86 -5.41 -1.97
N HIS A 220 -11.21 -4.23 -2.51
CA HIS A 220 -10.64 -2.95 -2.06
C HIS A 220 -10.84 -2.65 -0.57
N LEU A 221 -11.93 -3.16 0.02
CA LEU A 221 -12.21 -2.99 1.45
C LEU A 221 -11.21 -3.73 2.35
N LEU A 222 -10.55 -4.75 1.83
CA LEU A 222 -9.55 -5.53 2.57
C LEU A 222 -8.19 -4.83 2.62
N ALA A 223 -7.96 -3.88 1.73
CA ALA A 223 -6.69 -3.21 1.57
C ALA A 223 -6.61 -1.90 2.37
N THR A 224 -5.50 -1.70 3.07
CA THR A 224 -5.17 -0.44 3.74
C THR A 224 -4.90 0.67 2.73
N ALA A 225 -5.23 1.91 3.08
CA ALA A 225 -4.94 3.06 2.23
C ALA A 225 -3.42 3.21 2.04
N CYS A 226 -2.96 3.12 0.80
CA CYS A 226 -1.56 3.26 0.43
C CYS A 226 -1.44 3.65 -1.06
N TRP A 227 -0.22 3.94 -1.51
CA TRP A 227 0.05 4.33 -2.89
C TRP A 227 -0.36 3.25 -3.91
N THR A 228 -0.04 1.98 -3.64
CA THR A 228 -0.38 0.85 -4.53
C THR A 228 -1.89 0.61 -4.62
N LYS A 229 -2.62 0.73 -3.52
CA LYS A 229 -4.10 0.69 -3.52
C LYS A 229 -4.68 1.83 -4.35
N SER A 230 -4.15 3.04 -4.19
CA SER A 230 -4.59 4.22 -4.95
C SER A 230 -4.32 4.05 -6.45
N LEU A 231 -3.21 3.41 -6.83
CA LEU A 231 -2.95 3.05 -8.23
C LEU A 231 -3.92 1.98 -8.72
N TRP A 232 -4.17 0.93 -7.95
CA TRP A 232 -5.12 -0.13 -8.28
C TRP A 232 -6.54 0.39 -8.52
N GLU A 233 -7.03 1.33 -7.65
CA GLU A 233 -8.29 2.04 -7.84
C GLU A 233 -8.36 2.73 -9.21
N ARG A 234 -7.29 3.44 -9.58
CA ARG A 234 -7.21 4.16 -10.85
C ARG A 234 -7.18 3.24 -12.06
N LEU A 235 -6.39 2.16 -12.00
CA LEU A 235 -6.33 1.17 -13.05
C LEU A 235 -7.71 0.56 -13.29
N HIS A 236 -8.41 0.21 -12.22
CA HIS A 236 -9.77 -0.34 -12.31
C HIS A 236 -10.75 0.68 -12.91
N TYR A 237 -10.75 1.92 -12.41
CA TYR A 237 -11.66 2.98 -12.88
C TYR A 237 -11.46 3.32 -14.36
N TYR A 238 -10.21 3.51 -14.78
CA TYR A 238 -9.88 3.85 -16.17
C TYR A 238 -9.82 2.64 -17.11
N LYS A 239 -10.06 1.44 -16.59
CA LYS A 239 -9.97 0.17 -17.32
C LYS A 239 -8.59 -0.10 -17.93
N PHE A 240 -7.55 0.39 -17.28
CA PHE A 240 -6.18 0.08 -17.66
C PHE A 240 -5.76 -1.28 -17.11
N LYS A 241 -5.05 -2.05 -17.92
CA LYS A 241 -4.43 -3.32 -17.51
C LYS A 241 -2.92 -3.16 -17.56
N ILE A 242 -2.27 -3.48 -16.45
CA ILE A 242 -0.82 -3.54 -16.37
C ILE A 242 -0.44 -5.00 -16.19
N HIS A 243 0.39 -5.51 -17.09
CA HIS A 243 1.00 -6.82 -16.97
C HIS A 243 2.35 -6.64 -16.29
N LEU A 244 2.47 -7.13 -15.07
CA LEU A 244 3.73 -7.19 -14.33
C LEU A 244 4.25 -8.62 -14.38
N ASP A 245 5.56 -8.77 -14.55
CA ASP A 245 6.25 -10.03 -14.26
C ASP A 245 6.33 -10.18 -12.73
N TYR A 246 5.19 -10.52 -12.13
CA TYR A 246 5.00 -10.62 -10.69
C TYR A 246 5.03 -12.08 -10.28
N PRO A 247 5.87 -12.47 -9.32
CA PRO A 247 5.98 -13.85 -8.91
C PRO A 247 4.65 -14.34 -8.32
N LEU A 248 4.15 -15.44 -8.86
CA LEU A 248 3.00 -16.13 -8.30
C LEU A 248 3.41 -16.81 -7.00
N LEU A 249 2.59 -16.68 -5.97
CA LEU A 249 2.71 -17.51 -4.78
C LEU A 249 2.10 -18.89 -5.10
N PRO A 250 2.90 -19.94 -5.18
CA PRO A 250 2.36 -21.26 -5.45
C PRO A 250 1.51 -21.73 -4.28
N LEU A 251 0.45 -22.47 -4.56
CA LEU A 251 -0.32 -23.15 -3.53
C LEU A 251 0.60 -24.16 -2.84
N PRO A 252 0.71 -24.13 -1.50
CA PRO A 252 1.65 -25.00 -0.77
C PRO A 252 1.35 -26.48 -0.94
N ARG A 253 0.07 -26.83 -1.08
CA ARG A 253 -0.40 -28.21 -1.16
C ARG A 253 -1.35 -28.40 -2.35
N LYS A 254 -1.45 -29.63 -2.83
CA LYS A 254 -2.48 -29.99 -3.79
C LYS A 254 -3.87 -29.79 -3.18
N CYS A 255 -4.80 -29.25 -3.93
CA CYS A 255 -6.15 -28.90 -3.47
C CYS A 255 -6.21 -27.85 -2.35
N ASP A 256 -5.16 -27.04 -2.20
CA ASP A 256 -5.15 -25.90 -1.28
C ASP A 256 -5.98 -24.73 -1.83
N ALA A 257 -6.35 -23.80 -0.96
CA ALA A 257 -7.14 -22.64 -1.33
C ALA A 257 -6.73 -21.40 -0.52
N LEU A 258 -6.93 -20.22 -1.09
CA LEU A 258 -6.81 -18.97 -0.35
C LEU A 258 -7.95 -18.84 0.65
N VAL A 259 -7.64 -18.53 1.90
CA VAL A 259 -8.64 -18.38 2.97
C VAL A 259 -9.65 -17.28 2.65
N VAL A 260 -9.22 -16.18 2.03
CA VAL A 260 -10.14 -15.09 1.61
C VAL A 260 -11.16 -15.58 0.58
N ARG A 261 -10.75 -16.44 -0.35
CA ARG A 261 -11.67 -17.01 -1.34
C ARG A 261 -12.72 -17.92 -0.68
N LEU A 262 -12.34 -18.70 0.34
CA LEU A 262 -13.30 -19.50 1.09
C LEU A 262 -14.39 -18.63 1.75
N PHE A 263 -14.01 -17.47 2.32
CA PHE A 263 -14.99 -16.52 2.86
C PHE A 263 -15.90 -15.98 1.76
N TRP A 264 -15.31 -15.62 0.61
CA TRP A 264 -16.06 -15.10 -0.52
C TRP A 264 -17.04 -16.14 -1.08
N ASP A 265 -16.62 -17.37 -1.27
CA ASP A 265 -17.42 -18.46 -1.80
C ASP A 265 -18.56 -18.85 -0.84
N ALA A 266 -18.34 -18.68 0.47
CA ALA A 266 -19.37 -18.84 1.49
C ALA A 266 -20.37 -17.66 1.58
N GLY A 267 -20.23 -16.64 0.72
CA GLY A 267 -21.16 -15.52 0.62
C GLY A 267 -20.84 -14.31 1.50
N TYR A 268 -19.74 -14.30 2.25
CA TYR A 268 -19.35 -13.15 3.07
C TYR A 268 -18.89 -11.98 2.21
N ARG A 269 -19.41 -10.77 2.51
CA ARG A 269 -19.13 -9.54 1.75
C ARG A 269 -18.97 -8.33 2.69
N GLY A 270 -18.42 -7.23 2.18
CA GLY A 270 -18.35 -5.95 2.87
C GLY A 270 -17.73 -6.05 4.26
N GLN A 271 -18.42 -5.57 5.28
CA GLN A 271 -17.92 -5.53 6.66
C GLN A 271 -17.67 -6.93 7.26
N GLN A 272 -18.48 -7.93 6.90
CA GLN A 272 -18.26 -9.30 7.37
C GLN A 272 -16.96 -9.89 6.80
N LEU A 273 -16.73 -9.68 5.50
CA LEU A 273 -15.47 -10.10 4.86
C LEU A 273 -14.26 -9.40 5.48
N GLN A 274 -14.37 -8.10 5.79
CA GLN A 274 -13.32 -7.36 6.50
C GLN A 274 -13.05 -7.94 7.89
N ALA A 275 -14.11 -8.27 8.65
CA ALA A 275 -14.01 -8.86 9.97
C ALA A 275 -13.24 -10.19 9.94
N LEU A 276 -13.63 -11.09 9.04
CA LEU A 276 -12.95 -12.37 8.83
C LEU A 276 -11.50 -12.17 8.37
N ASN A 277 -11.26 -11.19 7.48
CA ASN A 277 -9.91 -10.88 7.01
C ASN A 277 -9.01 -10.34 8.13
N ARG A 278 -9.53 -9.51 9.06
CA ARG A 278 -8.78 -9.07 10.26
C ARG A 278 -8.33 -10.27 11.11
N CYS A 279 -9.23 -11.25 11.35
CA CYS A 279 -8.88 -12.46 12.07
C CYS A 279 -7.80 -13.27 11.34
N ARG A 280 -7.95 -13.47 10.04
CA ARG A 280 -6.98 -14.16 9.18
C ARG A 280 -5.59 -13.51 9.27
N LEU A 281 -5.53 -12.18 9.13
CA LEU A 281 -4.28 -11.44 9.19
C LEU A 281 -3.65 -11.47 10.59
N ALA A 282 -4.46 -11.38 11.65
CA ALA A 282 -3.98 -11.50 13.03
C ALA A 282 -3.35 -12.88 13.30
N LEU A 283 -3.90 -13.93 12.70
CA LEU A 283 -3.37 -15.30 12.76
C LEU A 283 -2.28 -15.56 11.71
N LYS A 284 -1.99 -14.60 10.81
CA LYS A 284 -1.01 -14.71 9.72
C LYS A 284 -1.31 -15.86 8.75
N LEU A 285 -2.59 -16.11 8.48
CA LEU A 285 -3.02 -17.16 7.57
C LEU A 285 -3.20 -16.62 6.15
N LEU A 286 -2.75 -17.36 5.15
CA LEU A 286 -2.97 -17.05 3.73
C LEU A 286 -3.73 -18.19 3.04
N PHE A 287 -3.30 -19.41 3.27
CA PHE A 287 -3.83 -20.62 2.66
C PHE A 287 -4.62 -21.49 3.65
N LEU A 288 -5.47 -22.35 3.14
CA LEU A 288 -6.19 -23.32 3.96
C LEU A 288 -5.22 -24.26 4.71
N SER A 289 -4.08 -24.59 4.09
CA SER A 289 -3.03 -25.38 4.74
C SER A 289 -2.43 -24.71 5.98
N ASP A 290 -2.50 -23.37 6.10
CA ASP A 290 -2.00 -22.66 7.28
C ASP A 290 -2.87 -22.91 8.53
N ILE A 291 -4.15 -23.26 8.35
CA ILE A 291 -5.08 -23.56 9.44
C ILE A 291 -5.40 -25.05 9.54
N ALA A 292 -5.09 -25.83 8.52
CA ALA A 292 -5.27 -27.26 8.56
C ALA A 292 -4.22 -27.94 9.44
N THR A 293 -4.55 -29.13 9.92
CA THR A 293 -3.57 -30.01 10.56
C THR A 293 -2.53 -30.49 9.54
N ALA A 294 -1.36 -30.92 10.02
CA ALA A 294 -0.29 -31.42 9.17
C ALA A 294 -0.73 -32.54 8.21
N CYS A 295 -1.62 -33.43 8.63
CA CYS A 295 -2.17 -34.48 7.77
C CYS A 295 -3.14 -33.94 6.68
N GLY A 296 -3.54 -32.68 6.73
CA GLY A 296 -4.44 -32.07 5.75
C GLY A 296 -5.89 -32.55 5.78
N ARG A 297 -6.30 -33.31 6.80
CA ARG A 297 -7.66 -33.84 6.91
C ARG A 297 -8.57 -33.08 7.85
N PHE A 298 -8.00 -32.32 8.79
CA PHE A 298 -8.76 -31.62 9.82
C PHE A 298 -8.33 -30.15 9.91
N ILE A 299 -9.21 -29.32 10.42
CA ILE A 299 -8.90 -27.93 10.77
C ILE A 299 -8.27 -27.94 12.17
N ASN A 300 -7.24 -27.13 12.36
CA ASN A 300 -6.61 -26.94 13.67
C ASN A 300 -7.54 -26.11 14.57
N ILE A 301 -8.26 -26.79 15.44
CA ILE A 301 -9.24 -26.19 16.33
C ILE A 301 -8.63 -25.11 17.25
N THR A 302 -7.37 -25.21 17.59
CA THR A 302 -6.71 -24.20 18.45
C THR A 302 -6.63 -22.83 17.76
N LEU A 303 -6.47 -22.78 16.44
CA LEU A 303 -6.48 -21.55 15.65
C LEU A 303 -7.89 -20.99 15.44
N VAL A 304 -8.91 -21.84 15.61
CA VAL A 304 -10.31 -21.42 15.49
C VAL A 304 -10.86 -20.88 16.80
N LEU A 305 -10.59 -21.57 17.92
CA LEU A 305 -11.17 -21.25 19.24
C LEU A 305 -10.39 -20.22 20.04
N GLN A 306 -9.10 -20.06 19.78
CA GLN A 306 -8.30 -19.10 20.53
C GLN A 306 -8.19 -17.79 19.76
N PRO A 307 -8.61 -16.67 20.35
CA PRO A 307 -8.22 -15.37 19.84
C PRO A 307 -6.69 -15.31 19.81
N ALA A 308 -6.15 -14.65 18.79
CA ALA A 308 -4.71 -14.51 18.63
C ALA A 308 -4.06 -14.10 19.95
N PRO A 309 -2.95 -14.74 20.35
CA PRO A 309 -2.27 -14.42 21.60
C PRO A 309 -1.98 -12.91 21.64
N GLN A 310 -2.24 -12.29 22.77
CA GLN A 310 -1.90 -10.88 22.97
C GLN A 310 -0.41 -10.72 22.70
N ALA A 311 -0.05 -9.97 21.67
CA ALA A 311 1.34 -9.69 21.38
C ALA A 311 1.92 -8.92 22.59
N LYS A 312 2.69 -9.61 23.41
CA LYS A 312 3.34 -9.04 24.59
C LYS A 312 4.61 -8.28 24.25
N SER A 313 5.14 -8.43 23.04
CA SER A 313 6.37 -7.77 22.66
C SER A 313 6.13 -6.76 21.52
N VAL A 314 6.62 -5.55 21.74
CA VAL A 314 6.59 -4.43 20.79
C VAL A 314 7.47 -4.69 19.56
N SER A 315 8.30 -5.73 19.56
CA SER A 315 9.28 -6.00 18.53
C SER A 315 8.73 -6.68 17.27
N SER A 316 7.48 -7.17 17.29
CA SER A 316 6.88 -7.81 16.12
C SER A 316 5.87 -6.86 15.48
N PHE A 317 6.05 -6.59 14.20
CA PHE A 317 5.06 -5.92 13.40
C PHE A 317 3.73 -6.67 13.52
N VAL A 318 2.70 -5.99 13.99
CA VAL A 318 1.34 -6.54 14.09
C VAL A 318 0.53 -6.02 12.93
N PHE A 319 0.16 -6.94 12.10
CA PHE A 319 -0.70 -6.71 10.96
C PHE A 319 -1.99 -7.53 11.17
N PRO A 320 -3.18 -6.96 11.04
CA PRO A 320 -3.52 -5.59 10.62
C PRO A 320 -3.31 -4.56 11.73
N ASN A 321 -3.41 -3.27 11.37
CA ASN A 321 -3.32 -2.16 12.33
C ASN A 321 -4.40 -2.20 13.42
N GLU A 322 -5.51 -2.88 13.16
CA GLU A 322 -6.60 -3.08 14.10
C GLU A 322 -6.64 -4.54 14.56
N ARG A 323 -6.74 -4.75 15.85
CA ARG A 323 -7.02 -6.09 16.39
C ARG A 323 -8.45 -6.50 16.08
N PRO A 324 -8.70 -7.78 15.78
CA PRO A 324 -10.04 -8.30 15.68
C PRO A 324 -10.80 -8.08 17.00
N SER A 325 -12.04 -7.62 16.89
CA SER A 325 -12.96 -7.49 18.03
C SER A 325 -13.50 -8.87 18.45
N GLN A 326 -14.16 -8.95 19.61
CA GLN A 326 -14.87 -10.17 20.01
C GLN A 326 -15.95 -10.59 18.99
N ASN A 327 -16.62 -9.63 18.35
CA ASN A 327 -17.59 -9.91 17.30
C ASN A 327 -16.93 -10.49 16.05
N ASP A 328 -15.75 -10.01 15.68
CA ASP A 328 -14.98 -10.57 14.56
C ASP A 328 -14.60 -12.04 14.85
N TRP A 329 -14.12 -12.33 16.07
CA TRP A 329 -13.78 -13.69 16.49
C TRP A 329 -15.01 -14.60 16.56
N ARG A 330 -16.18 -14.09 16.95
CA ARG A 330 -17.43 -14.86 16.89
C ARG A 330 -17.78 -15.21 15.45
N LEU A 331 -17.71 -14.25 14.53
CA LEU A 331 -17.96 -14.49 13.10
C LEU A 331 -16.93 -15.48 12.52
N TRP A 332 -15.67 -15.41 12.95
CA TRP A 332 -14.61 -16.34 12.60
C TRP A 332 -14.97 -17.77 13.03
N LEU A 333 -15.41 -17.94 14.25
CA LEU A 333 -15.85 -19.24 14.76
C LEU A 333 -17.07 -19.77 14.01
N GLU A 334 -18.07 -18.91 13.75
CA GLU A 334 -19.26 -19.27 12.98
C GLU A 334 -18.89 -19.77 11.58
N PHE A 335 -18.02 -19.05 10.88
CA PHE A 335 -17.55 -19.47 9.56
C PHE A 335 -16.89 -20.84 9.58
N TRP A 336 -15.90 -21.06 10.45
CA TRP A 336 -15.17 -22.30 10.48
C TRP A 336 -16.00 -23.49 10.97
N THR A 337 -16.97 -23.24 11.87
CA THR A 337 -17.95 -24.27 12.30
C THR A 337 -18.85 -24.70 11.14
N ALA A 338 -19.28 -23.75 10.31
CA ALA A 338 -20.10 -24.04 9.14
C ALA A 338 -19.28 -24.68 7.98
N PHE A 339 -18.03 -24.31 7.85
CA PHE A 339 -17.13 -24.82 6.80
C PHE A 339 -16.65 -26.24 7.07
N ALA A 340 -16.34 -26.56 8.33
CA ALA A 340 -15.85 -27.85 8.74
C ALA A 340 -16.97 -28.92 8.75
N GLY A 341 -16.60 -30.13 8.44
CA GLY A 341 -17.43 -31.31 8.67
C GLY A 341 -17.40 -31.79 10.12
N PRO A 342 -18.07 -32.93 10.42
CA PRO A 342 -18.02 -33.54 11.73
C PRO A 342 -16.61 -33.77 12.24
N GLY A 343 -16.36 -33.46 13.52
CA GLY A 343 -15.02 -33.59 14.12
C GLY A 343 -13.98 -32.63 13.52
N TRP A 344 -14.40 -31.48 12.97
CA TRP A 344 -13.54 -30.50 12.31
C TRP A 344 -12.83 -31.05 11.07
N SER A 345 -13.38 -32.04 10.42
CA SER A 345 -12.84 -32.60 9.19
C SER A 345 -13.00 -31.64 8.01
N LEU A 346 -12.03 -31.64 7.11
CA LEU A 346 -12.15 -31.00 5.81
C LEU A 346 -12.99 -31.87 4.87
N ARG A 347 -13.98 -31.26 4.19
CA ARG A 347 -14.80 -31.99 3.18
C ARG A 347 -13.95 -32.54 2.05
N HIS A 348 -12.93 -31.79 1.68
CA HIS A 348 -11.92 -32.18 0.69
C HIS A 348 -10.56 -32.09 1.37
N PRO A 349 -9.95 -33.24 1.74
CA PRO A 349 -8.63 -33.26 2.35
C PRO A 349 -7.59 -32.61 1.43
N LEU A 350 -6.66 -31.90 2.02
CA LEU A 350 -5.50 -31.36 1.30
C LEU A 350 -4.58 -32.51 0.87
N GLY A 351 -4.06 -32.40 -0.34
CA GLY A 351 -3.11 -33.38 -0.86
C GLY A 351 -1.69 -33.18 -0.34
N ILE A 352 -0.74 -33.72 -1.08
CA ILE A 352 0.70 -33.61 -0.77
C ILE A 352 1.18 -32.14 -0.89
N TRP A 353 2.31 -31.87 -0.24
CA TRP A 353 3.03 -30.61 -0.41
C TRP A 353 3.69 -30.57 -1.79
N GLU A 354 3.34 -29.56 -2.62
CA GLU A 354 3.83 -29.43 -4.00
C GLU A 354 5.10 -28.59 -4.08
N HIS A 355 5.26 -27.61 -3.18
CA HIS A 355 6.35 -26.68 -3.21
C HIS A 355 7.08 -26.54 -1.87
N PRO A 356 7.79 -27.59 -1.42
CA PRO A 356 8.53 -27.56 -0.16
C PRO A 356 9.65 -26.52 -0.13
N THR A 357 10.11 -26.03 -1.30
CA THR A 357 11.17 -25.04 -1.42
C THR A 357 10.72 -23.60 -1.15
N HIS A 358 9.41 -23.28 -1.22
CA HIS A 358 8.87 -21.98 -0.88
C HIS A 358 8.49 -21.86 0.60
N ARG A 359 9.28 -22.44 1.47
CA ARG A 359 9.01 -22.58 2.88
C ARG A 359 9.00 -21.25 3.60
N ARG A 360 7.90 -20.97 4.25
CA ARG A 360 7.83 -20.12 5.45
C ARG A 360 8.14 -20.93 6.72
N TRP A 361 8.28 -22.24 6.61
CA TRP A 361 8.38 -23.18 7.73
C TRP A 361 9.61 -24.06 7.56
N ASP A 362 10.34 -24.22 8.62
CA ASP A 362 11.45 -25.18 8.69
C ASP A 362 10.95 -26.64 8.80
N TRP A 363 9.67 -26.80 9.09
CA TRP A 363 9.00 -28.08 9.26
C TRP A 363 7.85 -28.24 8.28
N PHE A 364 7.71 -29.40 7.66
CA PHE A 364 6.56 -29.77 6.84
C PHE A 364 6.23 -31.25 6.97
N TYR A 365 4.96 -31.61 6.75
CA TYR A 365 4.49 -32.99 6.84
C TYR A 365 4.18 -33.51 5.45
N ASP A 366 4.79 -34.66 5.09
CA ASP A 366 4.45 -35.43 3.91
C ASP A 366 3.36 -36.45 4.25
N ALA A 367 2.14 -36.17 3.78
CA ALA A 367 0.98 -37.01 4.06
C ALA A 367 0.98 -38.34 3.26
N ARG A 368 1.80 -38.42 2.17
CA ARG A 368 1.91 -39.68 1.40
C ARG A 368 2.67 -40.74 2.18
N ASP A 369 3.79 -40.31 2.74
CA ASP A 369 4.72 -41.21 3.42
C ASP A 369 4.61 -41.10 4.94
N ASP A 370 3.65 -40.32 5.48
CA ASP A 370 3.44 -40.03 6.91
C ASP A 370 4.73 -39.58 7.61
N LEU A 371 5.47 -38.66 6.92
CA LEU A 371 6.75 -38.17 7.39
C LEU A 371 6.64 -36.69 7.80
N LEU A 372 7.16 -36.36 8.97
CA LEU A 372 7.45 -35.01 9.39
C LEU A 372 8.88 -34.68 8.95
N ILE A 373 9.02 -33.68 8.08
CA ILE A 373 10.30 -33.29 7.49
C ILE A 373 10.73 -31.96 8.06
N HIS A 374 11.98 -31.89 8.48
CA HIS A 374 12.60 -30.67 9.00
C HIS A 374 13.83 -30.30 8.17
N SER A 375 13.92 -29.03 7.81
CA SER A 375 15.12 -28.44 7.20
C SER A 375 15.95 -27.76 8.28
N GLY A 376 17.12 -28.30 8.59
CA GLY A 376 18.06 -27.69 9.51
C GLY A 376 18.69 -26.40 8.94
N ARG A 377 19.22 -25.55 9.81
CA ARG A 377 19.89 -24.26 9.43
C ARG A 377 21.14 -24.47 8.60
N ASP A 378 21.73 -25.62 8.70
CA ASP A 378 22.92 -26.09 7.96
C ASP A 378 22.58 -26.70 6.60
N GLY A 379 21.32 -26.67 6.18
CA GLY A 379 20.83 -27.25 4.94
C GLY A 379 20.59 -28.77 4.99
N GLY A 380 20.75 -29.39 6.15
CA GLY A 380 20.38 -30.79 6.37
C GLY A 380 18.86 -30.98 6.33
N ILE A 381 18.41 -32.10 5.72
CA ILE A 381 17.00 -32.50 5.70
C ILE A 381 16.83 -33.72 6.59
N PHE A 382 15.97 -33.63 7.60
CA PHE A 382 15.66 -34.70 8.53
C PHE A 382 14.22 -35.14 8.31
N ALA A 383 13.99 -36.45 8.22
CA ALA A 383 12.66 -37.00 8.11
C ALA A 383 12.35 -37.86 9.34
N TYR A 384 11.19 -37.66 9.96
CA TYR A 384 10.73 -38.37 11.15
C TYR A 384 9.46 -39.12 10.80
N SER A 385 9.46 -40.43 10.97
CA SER A 385 8.25 -41.26 10.93
C SER A 385 7.55 -41.26 12.29
N ARG A 386 6.25 -41.56 12.31
CA ARG A 386 5.61 -41.87 13.58
C ARG A 386 6.30 -43.10 14.22
N PRO A 387 6.52 -43.07 15.54
CA PRO A 387 6.89 -44.31 16.22
C PRO A 387 5.82 -45.37 15.96
N CYS A 388 6.21 -46.54 15.52
CA CYS A 388 5.32 -47.70 15.50
C CYS A 388 4.96 -48.00 16.96
N GLU A 389 3.68 -47.88 17.35
CA GLU A 389 3.16 -48.40 18.60
C GLU A 389 3.19 -49.95 18.60
#